data_dfd8c2b3315acfc594014b0c055238d9
#
_entry.id   dfd8c2b3315acfc594014b0c055238d9
#
_cell.length_a   1.000
_cell.length_b   1.000
_cell.length_c   1.000
_cell.angle_alpha   90.00
_cell.angle_beta   90.00
_cell.angle_gamma   90.00
#
_symmetry.space_group_name_H-M   'P 1'
#
loop_
_entity.id
_entity.type
_entity.pdbx_description
1 polymer ?
#
loop_
_entity_poly.entity_id
_entity_poly.type
_entity_poly.pdbx_seq_one_letter_code
_entity_poly.pdbx_strand_id
1 'polypeptide(L)'
;VKAYKTLERPQKVYGIIDCDYRDSKYLDSLKTTKIYHLPFLEIENFLFSEKIIKKMIDIYSQEADKELVFTNLFEVVKKIFTEKKDEWIAKHVAFDLRDKFDYRGKIKPLKDLNSFKALYKAERKSDDEIDAIAKPYEELFEEIIKANDYNLILRHLDYKGSMTQLIHILKFSNNTAYEEGVFELFN
;
A
#
# COMPACT_ATOMS: atom_id res chain seq x y z
N VAL A 1 -18.16 5.86 11.60
CA VAL A 1 -17.92 5.74 13.05
C VAL A 1 -18.53 6.94 13.80
N LYS A 2 -18.31 8.20 13.36
CA LYS A 2 -18.94 9.38 14.00
C LYS A 2 -20.48 9.35 13.91
N ALA A 3 -21.04 8.97 12.78
CA ALA A 3 -22.50 8.87 12.60
C ALA A 3 -23.16 7.84 13.54
N TYR A 4 -22.51 6.72 13.81
CA TYR A 4 -23.03 5.70 14.73
C TYR A 4 -22.99 6.12 16.19
N LYS A 5 -22.05 6.98 16.58
CA LYS A 5 -21.98 7.50 17.96
C LYS A 5 -23.14 8.44 18.31
N THR A 6 -23.75 9.06 17.29
CA THR A 6 -24.91 9.94 17.46
C THR A 6 -26.23 9.19 17.65
N LEU A 7 -26.25 7.86 17.47
CA LEU A 7 -27.48 7.04 17.56
C LEU A 7 -27.73 6.43 18.95
N GLU A 8 -27.05 6.93 20.01
CA GLU A 8 -27.23 6.52 21.44
C GLU A 8 -27.31 4.99 21.67
N ARG A 9 -26.71 4.19 20.80
CA ARG A 9 -26.68 2.75 20.97
C ARG A 9 -25.47 2.32 21.80
N PRO A 10 -25.62 1.44 22.80
CA PRO A 10 -24.53 1.00 23.68
C PRO A 10 -23.48 0.12 22.99
N GLN A 11 -23.55 -0.02 21.68
CA GLN A 11 -22.59 -0.84 20.92
C GLN A 11 -21.23 -0.15 20.83
N LYS A 12 -20.17 -0.88 21.16
CA LYS A 12 -18.79 -0.45 20.91
C LYS A 12 -18.52 -0.54 19.42
N VAL A 13 -18.38 0.60 18.76
CA VAL A 13 -18.03 0.67 17.33
C VAL A 13 -16.54 0.96 17.20
N TYR A 14 -15.86 0.12 16.44
CA TYR A 14 -14.46 0.25 16.07
C TYR A 14 -14.37 0.48 14.57
N GLY A 15 -13.38 1.25 14.15
CA GLY A 15 -13.05 1.44 12.73
C GLY A 15 -11.67 0.86 12.45
N ILE A 16 -11.50 0.29 11.27
CA ILE A 16 -10.20 -0.07 10.70
C ILE A 16 -10.06 0.69 9.40
N ILE A 17 -8.90 1.28 9.20
CA ILE A 17 -8.54 1.99 7.97
C ILE A 17 -7.16 1.55 7.49
N ASP A 18 -6.90 1.76 6.22
CA ASP A 18 -5.56 1.71 5.65
C ASP A 18 -4.72 2.93 6.06
N CYS A 19 -3.42 2.84 5.87
CA CYS A 19 -2.54 3.97 6.11
C CYS A 19 -2.71 5.05 5.04
N ASP A 20 -3.11 4.68 3.81
CA ASP A 20 -2.94 5.53 2.64
C ASP A 20 -1.51 6.15 2.62
N TYR A 21 -1.40 7.42 2.35
CA TYR A 21 -0.13 8.18 2.43
C TYR A 21 -0.05 9.06 3.70
N ARG A 22 -0.82 8.72 4.77
CA ARG A 22 -0.94 9.54 5.98
C ARG A 22 0.27 9.38 6.90
N ASP A 23 0.65 10.46 7.57
CA ASP A 23 1.75 10.43 8.54
C ASP A 23 1.38 9.64 9.81
N SER A 24 2.42 9.13 10.49
CA SER A 24 2.25 8.29 11.67
C SER A 24 1.57 9.03 12.84
N LYS A 25 1.81 10.33 13.00
CA LYS A 25 1.19 11.13 14.09
C LYS A 25 -0.31 11.23 13.90
N TYR A 26 -0.75 11.46 12.67
CA TYR A 26 -2.18 11.46 12.35
C TYR A 26 -2.80 10.09 12.62
N LEU A 27 -2.17 9.01 12.14
CA LEU A 27 -2.65 7.64 12.34
C LEU A 27 -2.73 7.27 13.83
N ASP A 28 -1.72 7.64 14.62
CA ASP A 28 -1.72 7.40 16.07
C ASP A 28 -2.81 8.20 16.79
N SER A 29 -3.12 9.41 16.35
CA SER A 29 -4.20 10.22 16.92
C SER A 29 -5.57 9.58 16.78
N LEU A 30 -5.77 8.74 15.75
CA LEU A 30 -7.04 8.06 15.50
C LEU A 30 -7.36 6.97 16.52
N LYS A 31 -6.35 6.41 17.20
CA LYS A 31 -6.52 5.38 18.25
C LYS A 31 -7.40 5.89 19.39
N THR A 32 -7.31 7.16 19.74
CA THR A 32 -8.16 7.79 20.78
C THR A 32 -9.65 7.78 20.42
N THR A 33 -9.95 7.71 19.12
CA THR A 33 -11.31 7.64 18.58
C THR A 33 -11.78 6.22 18.29
N LYS A 34 -11.01 5.20 18.72
CA LYS A 34 -11.23 3.77 18.42
C LYS A 34 -11.19 3.46 16.92
N ILE A 35 -10.44 4.22 16.17
CA ILE A 35 -10.10 3.93 14.78
C ILE A 35 -8.67 3.42 14.77
N TYR A 36 -8.47 2.23 14.23
CA TYR A 36 -7.17 1.57 14.11
C TYR A 36 -6.75 1.59 12.64
N HIS A 37 -5.47 1.62 12.42
CA HIS A 37 -4.92 1.48 11.07
C HIS A 37 -4.16 0.17 10.91
N LEU A 38 -4.21 -0.40 9.74
CA LEU A 38 -3.33 -1.49 9.36
C LEU A 38 -1.95 -0.93 8.99
N PRO A 39 -0.86 -1.68 9.18
CA PRO A 39 0.49 -1.24 8.81
C PRO A 39 0.76 -1.41 7.30
N PHE A 40 -0.24 -1.16 6.47
CA PHE A 40 -0.19 -1.30 5.02
C PHE A 40 -0.76 -0.05 4.36
N LEU A 41 -0.19 0.31 3.22
CA LEU A 41 -0.65 1.43 2.42
C LEU A 41 -2.11 1.27 2.01
N GLU A 42 -2.46 0.07 1.55
CA GLU A 42 -3.82 -0.34 1.16
C GLU A 42 -4.26 -1.52 2.04
N ILE A 43 -5.54 -1.56 2.42
CA ILE A 43 -6.08 -2.61 3.29
C ILE A 43 -5.97 -4.00 2.64
N GLU A 44 -6.06 -4.06 1.33
CA GLU A 44 -5.97 -5.28 0.54
C GLU A 44 -4.59 -5.94 0.67
N ASN A 45 -3.53 -5.18 0.93
CA ASN A 45 -2.19 -5.73 1.13
C ASN A 45 -2.13 -6.67 2.34
N PHE A 46 -3.03 -6.54 3.30
CA PHE A 46 -3.14 -7.49 4.41
C PHE A 46 -3.38 -8.92 3.92
N LEU A 47 -4.16 -9.09 2.85
CA LEU A 47 -4.47 -10.41 2.27
C LEU A 47 -3.23 -11.09 1.68
N PHE A 48 -2.20 -10.31 1.38
CA PHE A 48 -0.93 -10.78 0.83
C PHE A 48 0.20 -10.81 1.86
N SER A 49 -0.11 -10.63 3.17
CA SER A 49 0.92 -10.75 4.20
C SER A 49 1.59 -12.12 4.13
N GLU A 50 2.88 -12.17 4.46
CA GLU A 50 3.70 -13.39 4.35
C GLU A 50 3.03 -14.60 4.98
N LYS A 51 2.42 -14.39 6.17
CA LYS A 51 1.73 -15.46 6.90
C LYS A 51 0.54 -16.02 6.12
N ILE A 52 -0.24 -15.16 5.46
CA ILE A 52 -1.39 -15.57 4.65
C ILE A 52 -0.90 -16.27 3.39
N ILE A 53 0.06 -15.66 2.68
CA ILE A 53 0.62 -16.23 1.45
C ILE A 53 1.21 -17.63 1.69
N LYS A 54 1.99 -17.81 2.75
CA LYS A 54 2.56 -19.14 3.08
C LYS A 54 1.46 -20.16 3.35
N LYS A 55 0.40 -19.77 4.06
CA LYS A 55 -0.77 -20.63 4.26
C LYS A 55 -1.49 -20.96 2.95
N MET A 56 -1.68 -19.99 2.08
CA MET A 56 -2.30 -20.21 0.76
C MET A 56 -1.45 -21.16 -0.10
N ILE A 57 -0.13 -21.00 -0.09
CA ILE A 57 0.79 -21.92 -0.76
C ILE A 57 0.67 -23.33 -0.19
N ASP A 58 0.58 -23.46 1.13
CA ASP A 58 0.46 -24.76 1.81
C ASP A 58 -0.79 -25.53 1.40
N ILE A 59 -1.91 -24.83 1.23
CA ILE A 59 -3.21 -25.44 0.95
C ILE A 59 -3.42 -25.65 -0.54
N TYR A 60 -3.11 -24.64 -1.35
CA TYR A 60 -3.52 -24.62 -2.77
C TYR A 60 -2.39 -24.93 -3.74
N SER A 61 -1.11 -24.82 -3.35
CA SER A 61 -0.02 -25.15 -4.25
C SER A 61 0.17 -26.65 -4.36
N GLN A 62 0.23 -27.13 -5.59
CA GLN A 62 0.59 -28.53 -5.92
C GLN A 62 2.10 -28.71 -6.09
N GLU A 63 2.89 -27.65 -6.02
CA GLU A 63 4.34 -27.71 -6.15
C GLU A 63 4.96 -28.38 -4.93
N ALA A 64 5.95 -29.25 -5.18
CA ALA A 64 6.64 -29.98 -4.11
C ALA A 64 7.50 -29.04 -3.24
N ASP A 65 8.10 -28.03 -3.85
CA ASP A 65 8.92 -27.02 -3.15
C ASP A 65 8.12 -25.72 -2.95
N LYS A 66 7.47 -25.65 -1.79
CA LYS A 66 6.64 -24.50 -1.41
C LYS A 66 7.45 -23.25 -1.08
N GLU A 67 8.66 -23.41 -0.57
CA GLU A 67 9.57 -22.29 -0.31
C GLU A 67 10.04 -21.65 -1.63
N LEU A 68 10.25 -22.45 -2.67
CA LEU A 68 10.56 -21.93 -4.00
C LEU A 68 9.38 -21.10 -4.58
N VAL A 69 8.13 -21.54 -4.37
CA VAL A 69 6.94 -20.77 -4.76
C VAL A 69 6.90 -19.43 -4.07
N PHE A 70 7.15 -19.39 -2.74
CA PHE A 70 7.20 -18.14 -1.99
C PHE A 70 8.35 -17.24 -2.46
N THR A 71 9.53 -17.80 -2.68
CA THR A 71 10.69 -17.05 -3.18
C THR A 71 10.41 -16.41 -4.53
N ASN A 72 9.83 -17.15 -5.47
CA ASN A 72 9.45 -16.62 -6.78
C ASN A 72 8.42 -15.48 -6.66
N LEU A 73 7.44 -15.64 -5.79
CA LEU A 73 6.45 -14.61 -5.52
C LEU A 73 7.11 -13.35 -4.92
N PHE A 74 8.04 -13.53 -3.98
CA PHE A 74 8.77 -12.42 -3.39
C PHE A 74 9.60 -11.65 -4.44
N GLU A 75 10.30 -12.33 -5.33
CA GLU A 75 11.05 -11.67 -6.41
C GLU A 75 10.13 -10.86 -7.34
N VAL A 76 8.91 -11.32 -7.60
CA VAL A 76 7.93 -10.53 -8.37
C VAL A 76 7.48 -9.30 -7.60
N VAL A 77 7.19 -9.41 -6.30
CA VAL A 77 6.82 -8.26 -5.45
C VAL A 77 7.94 -7.23 -5.43
N LYS A 78 9.18 -7.67 -5.23
CA LYS A 78 10.36 -6.82 -5.23
C LYS A 78 10.59 -6.12 -6.57
N LYS A 79 10.41 -6.85 -7.67
CA LYS A 79 10.50 -6.29 -9.01
C LYS A 79 9.47 -5.18 -9.23
N ILE A 80 8.19 -5.45 -8.89
CA ILE A 80 7.11 -4.45 -9.01
C ILE A 80 7.45 -3.23 -8.17
N PHE A 81 7.90 -3.42 -6.93
CA PHE A 81 8.26 -2.32 -6.03
C PHE A 81 9.38 -1.44 -6.62
N THR A 82 10.42 -2.08 -7.16
CA THR A 82 11.55 -1.38 -7.78
C THR A 82 11.14 -0.61 -9.03
N GLU A 83 10.33 -1.23 -9.91
CA GLU A 83 9.87 -0.61 -11.15
C GLU A 83 8.89 0.55 -10.92
N LYS A 84 8.15 0.52 -9.82
CA LYS A 84 7.13 1.52 -9.49
C LYS A 84 7.60 2.56 -8.45
N LYS A 85 8.82 2.46 -7.99
CA LYS A 85 9.39 3.33 -6.94
C LYS A 85 9.12 4.81 -7.22
N ASP A 86 9.48 5.29 -8.38
CA ASP A 86 9.38 6.72 -8.73
C ASP A 86 7.91 7.20 -8.80
N GLU A 87 7.00 6.35 -9.27
CA GLU A 87 5.57 6.64 -9.25
C GLU A 87 5.06 6.80 -7.82
N TRP A 88 5.46 5.92 -6.92
CA TRP A 88 5.00 5.96 -5.53
C TRP A 88 5.61 7.10 -4.73
N ILE A 89 6.89 7.42 -4.96
CA ILE A 89 7.51 8.64 -4.39
C ILE A 89 6.72 9.87 -4.83
N ALA A 90 6.39 9.99 -6.12
CA ALA A 90 5.59 11.10 -6.61
C ALA A 90 4.20 11.18 -5.96
N LYS A 91 3.56 10.05 -5.67
CA LYS A 91 2.28 9.99 -4.95
C LYS A 91 2.41 10.45 -3.50
N HIS A 92 3.47 10.05 -2.78
CA HIS A 92 3.74 10.54 -1.42
C HIS A 92 3.94 12.05 -1.41
N VAL A 93 4.77 12.58 -2.30
CA VAL A 93 4.99 14.02 -2.42
C VAL A 93 3.69 14.76 -2.73
N ALA A 94 2.89 14.25 -3.67
CA ALA A 94 1.62 14.83 -4.02
C ALA A 94 0.64 14.83 -2.84
N PHE A 95 0.66 13.78 -2.02
CA PHE A 95 -0.18 13.69 -0.84
C PHE A 95 0.22 14.71 0.24
N ASP A 96 1.51 14.86 0.53
CA ASP A 96 2.02 15.84 1.50
C ASP A 96 1.72 17.28 1.08
N LEU A 97 1.63 17.51 -0.22
CA LEU A 97 1.35 18.82 -0.78
C LEU A 97 -0.15 19.11 -0.97
N ARG A 98 -1.03 18.08 -0.85
CA ARG A 98 -2.48 18.23 -1.14
C ARG A 98 -3.18 19.29 -0.28
N ASP A 99 -2.76 19.44 0.99
CA ASP A 99 -3.37 20.39 1.91
C ASP A 99 -2.94 21.84 1.60
N LYS A 100 -1.89 22.01 0.80
CA LYS A 100 -1.40 23.31 0.35
C LYS A 100 -2.04 23.75 -0.98
N PHE A 101 -2.69 22.81 -1.68
CA PHE A 101 -3.28 23.03 -3.00
C PHE A 101 -4.54 22.18 -3.17
N ASP A 102 -5.59 22.76 -3.73
CA ASP A 102 -6.81 22.01 -4.07
C ASP A 102 -6.60 21.14 -5.31
N TYR A 103 -5.94 20.00 -5.11
CA TYR A 103 -5.67 19.01 -6.16
C TYR A 103 -6.81 18.03 -6.42
N ARG A 104 -7.96 18.18 -5.76
CA ARG A 104 -9.09 17.27 -5.89
C ARG A 104 -9.51 17.13 -7.34
N GLY A 105 -8.97 16.19 -8.04
CA GLY A 105 -9.31 15.85 -9.42
C GLY A 105 -8.18 16.00 -10.45
N LYS A 106 -7.02 16.59 -10.10
CA LYS A 106 -5.92 16.81 -11.05
C LYS A 106 -4.77 15.79 -10.97
N ILE A 107 -4.79 14.88 -9.99
CA ILE A 107 -3.72 13.90 -9.77
C ILE A 107 -3.88 12.66 -10.67
N LYS A 108 -4.08 12.85 -11.97
CA LYS A 108 -4.11 11.72 -12.93
C LYS A 108 -3.34 12.06 -14.20
N PRO A 109 -2.51 11.13 -14.65
CA PRO A 109 -1.76 10.05 -14.00
C PRO A 109 -0.34 10.51 -13.68
N LEU A 110 0.05 10.52 -12.41
CA LEU A 110 1.44 10.71 -12.04
C LEU A 110 2.22 9.44 -12.39
N LYS A 111 3.09 9.53 -13.37
CA LYS A 111 3.95 8.40 -13.77
C LYS A 111 5.28 8.41 -13.02
N ASP A 112 5.76 9.59 -12.66
CA ASP A 112 7.03 9.84 -12.01
C ASP A 112 7.07 11.25 -11.41
N LEU A 113 8.14 11.56 -10.70
CA LEU A 113 8.37 12.87 -10.08
C LEU A 113 8.46 14.00 -11.13
N ASN A 114 8.98 13.74 -12.33
CA ASN A 114 9.07 14.76 -13.37
C ASN A 114 7.70 15.16 -13.92
N SER A 115 6.79 14.19 -14.11
CA SER A 115 5.41 14.50 -14.49
C SER A 115 4.67 15.30 -13.41
N PHE A 116 4.97 15.04 -12.13
CA PHE A 116 4.48 15.82 -11.00
C PHE A 116 5.06 17.23 -11.00
N LYS A 117 6.38 17.40 -11.15
CA LYS A 117 7.04 18.72 -11.25
C LYS A 117 6.47 19.56 -12.40
N ALA A 118 6.22 18.96 -13.55
CA ALA A 118 5.63 19.66 -14.69
C ALA A 118 4.23 20.21 -14.38
N LEU A 119 3.42 19.43 -13.65
CA LEU A 119 2.10 19.84 -13.18
C LEU A 119 2.20 20.98 -12.15
N TYR A 120 3.21 20.93 -11.30
CA TYR A 120 3.44 21.86 -10.21
C TYR A 120 4.03 23.19 -10.64
N LYS A 121 4.89 23.21 -11.66
CA LYS A 121 5.44 24.45 -12.27
C LYS A 121 4.35 25.39 -12.77
N ALA A 122 3.21 24.83 -13.21
CA ALA A 122 2.06 25.64 -13.59
C ALA A 122 1.46 26.44 -12.40
N GLU A 123 1.79 26.07 -11.15
CA GLU A 123 1.23 26.65 -9.93
C GLU A 123 2.24 27.40 -9.03
N ARG A 124 3.43 27.74 -9.55
CA ARG A 124 4.45 28.64 -8.93
C ARG A 124 5.32 28.07 -7.79
N LYS A 125 5.63 26.78 -7.78
CA LYS A 125 6.63 26.26 -6.81
C LYS A 125 7.94 25.90 -7.47
N SER A 126 9.04 26.03 -6.72
CA SER A 126 10.36 25.67 -7.21
C SER A 126 10.56 24.14 -7.17
N ASP A 127 11.38 23.65 -8.11
CA ASP A 127 11.79 22.24 -8.12
C ASP A 127 12.48 21.85 -6.80
N ASP A 128 13.25 22.77 -6.19
CA ASP A 128 13.99 22.56 -4.94
C ASP A 128 13.06 22.26 -3.75
N GLU A 129 11.88 22.88 -3.69
CA GLU A 129 10.89 22.57 -2.63
C GLU A 129 10.30 21.19 -2.80
N ILE A 130 10.07 20.74 -4.04
CA ILE A 130 9.57 19.40 -4.34
C ILE A 130 10.64 18.38 -4.01
N ASP A 131 11.88 18.61 -4.41
CA ASP A 131 13.01 17.73 -4.15
C ASP A 131 13.29 17.58 -2.64
N ALA A 132 13.16 18.66 -1.88
CA ALA A 132 13.29 18.61 -0.42
C ALA A 132 12.23 17.73 0.25
N ILE A 133 11.01 17.68 -0.31
CA ILE A 133 9.94 16.80 0.17
C ILE A 133 10.13 15.36 -0.34
N ALA A 134 10.64 15.18 -1.56
CA ALA A 134 10.85 13.86 -2.16
C ALA A 134 11.99 13.08 -1.50
N LYS A 135 13.08 13.77 -1.11
CA LYS A 135 14.31 13.16 -0.60
C LYS A 135 14.10 12.15 0.53
N PRO A 136 13.32 12.42 1.60
CA PRO A 136 13.04 11.42 2.64
C PRO A 136 12.36 10.16 2.11
N TYR A 137 11.51 10.27 1.11
CA TYR A 137 10.87 9.11 0.49
C TYR A 137 11.83 8.33 -0.40
N GLU A 138 12.69 9.01 -1.15
CA GLU A 138 13.75 8.37 -1.94
C GLU A 138 14.66 7.54 -1.03
N GLU A 139 15.13 8.12 0.08
CA GLU A 139 15.94 7.44 1.08
C GLU A 139 15.21 6.23 1.69
N LEU A 140 13.94 6.40 2.09
CA LEU A 140 13.11 5.33 2.64
C LEU A 140 12.95 4.16 1.65
N PHE A 141 12.63 4.45 0.40
CA PHE A 141 12.42 3.41 -0.60
C PHE A 141 13.72 2.66 -0.95
N GLU A 142 14.86 3.35 -0.97
CA GLU A 142 16.17 2.72 -1.12
C GLU A 142 16.49 1.78 0.06
N GLU A 143 16.19 2.20 1.29
CA GLU A 143 16.36 1.37 2.48
C GLU A 143 15.46 0.14 2.44
N ILE A 144 14.20 0.27 2.02
CA ILE A 144 13.26 -0.84 1.86
C ILE A 144 13.79 -1.87 0.86
N ILE A 145 14.26 -1.41 -0.31
CA ILE A 145 14.84 -2.29 -1.34
C ILE A 145 16.07 -3.02 -0.80
N LYS A 146 16.95 -2.29 -0.09
CA LYS A 146 18.17 -2.84 0.50
C LYS A 146 17.89 -3.85 1.62
N ALA A 147 16.88 -3.60 2.43
CA ALA A 147 16.48 -4.50 3.52
C ALA A 147 16.03 -5.87 3.00
N ASN A 148 15.54 -5.93 1.77
CA ASN A 148 15.10 -7.18 1.12
C ASN A 148 14.10 -7.98 2.00
N ASP A 149 13.16 -7.27 2.63
CA ASP A 149 12.14 -7.83 3.51
C ASP A 149 10.77 -7.78 2.84
N TYR A 150 10.13 -8.95 2.71
CA TYR A 150 8.84 -9.10 2.04
C TYR A 150 7.74 -8.24 2.67
N ASN A 151 7.60 -8.32 3.99
CA ASN A 151 6.53 -7.58 4.69
C ASN A 151 6.79 -6.07 4.68
N LEU A 152 8.05 -5.65 4.70
CA LEU A 152 8.42 -4.24 4.62
C LEU A 152 8.07 -3.68 3.24
N ILE A 153 8.40 -4.39 2.16
CA ILE A 153 8.01 -4.03 0.79
C ILE A 153 6.49 -3.97 0.67
N LEU A 154 5.79 -5.00 1.18
CA LEU A 154 4.33 -5.08 1.09
C LEU A 154 3.60 -3.93 1.79
N ARG A 155 4.16 -3.39 2.89
CA ARG A 155 3.58 -2.23 3.60
C ARG A 155 3.48 -0.99 2.74
N HIS A 156 4.41 -0.82 1.81
CA HIS A 156 4.54 0.36 0.95
C HIS A 156 4.09 0.10 -0.50
N LEU A 157 3.56 -1.09 -0.78
CA LEU A 157 3.09 -1.46 -2.10
C LEU A 157 1.73 -0.80 -2.37
N ASP A 158 1.61 -0.06 -3.48
CA ASP A 158 0.31 0.38 -3.99
C ASP A 158 -0.37 -0.78 -4.72
N TYR A 159 -1.42 -1.31 -4.11
CA TYR A 159 -2.10 -2.54 -4.56
C TYR A 159 -2.72 -2.42 -5.97
N LYS A 160 -3.18 -1.25 -6.36
CA LYS A 160 -4.00 -1.08 -7.58
C LYS A 160 -3.27 -1.46 -8.85
N GLY A 161 -3.42 -2.70 -9.28
CA GLY A 161 -2.90 -3.26 -10.53
C GLY A 161 -1.65 -4.16 -10.38
N SER A 162 -1.00 -4.18 -9.22
CA SER A 162 0.22 -4.98 -9.01
C SER A 162 -0.08 -6.44 -8.64
N MET A 163 -1.21 -6.69 -7.98
CA MET A 163 -1.48 -7.97 -7.33
C MET A 163 -2.04 -9.05 -8.23
N THR A 164 -2.57 -8.69 -9.38
CA THR A 164 -3.05 -9.68 -10.37
C THR A 164 -1.94 -10.67 -10.76
N GLN A 165 -0.69 -10.20 -10.87
CA GLN A 165 0.43 -11.07 -11.18
C GLN A 165 0.71 -12.09 -10.06
N LEU A 166 0.58 -11.69 -8.80
CA LEU A 166 0.80 -12.58 -7.64
C LEU A 166 -0.29 -13.66 -7.55
N ILE A 167 -1.52 -13.28 -7.82
CA ILE A 167 -2.67 -14.20 -7.84
C ILE A 167 -2.46 -15.28 -8.89
N HIS A 168 -1.94 -14.93 -10.07
CA HIS A 168 -1.63 -15.90 -11.10
C HIS A 168 -0.48 -16.85 -10.75
N ILE A 169 0.55 -16.38 -10.04
CA ILE A 169 1.62 -17.24 -9.51
C ILE A 169 1.04 -18.29 -8.57
N LEU A 170 0.06 -17.88 -7.74
CA LEU A 170 -0.66 -18.78 -6.83
C LEU A 170 -1.71 -19.64 -7.55
N LYS A 171 -1.83 -19.53 -8.89
CA LYS A 171 -2.76 -20.27 -9.74
C LYS A 171 -4.25 -20.01 -9.48
N PHE A 172 -4.59 -18.86 -8.90
CA PHE A 172 -5.97 -18.41 -8.81
C PHE A 172 -6.41 -17.75 -10.11
N SER A 173 -7.67 -17.95 -10.48
CA SER A 173 -8.23 -17.44 -11.74
C SER A 173 -8.42 -15.92 -11.74
N ASN A 174 -8.71 -15.34 -10.58
CA ASN A 174 -8.96 -13.91 -10.38
C ASN A 174 -8.87 -13.51 -8.91
N ASN A 175 -9.01 -12.21 -8.63
CA ASN A 175 -8.95 -11.66 -7.28
C ASN A 175 -10.02 -12.25 -6.36
N THR A 176 -11.25 -12.37 -6.85
CA THR A 176 -12.37 -12.90 -6.05
C THR A 176 -12.10 -14.33 -5.58
N ALA A 177 -11.63 -15.20 -6.46
CA ALA A 177 -11.27 -16.58 -6.10
C ALA A 177 -10.13 -16.63 -5.06
N TYR A 178 -9.17 -15.72 -5.14
CA TYR A 178 -8.11 -15.59 -4.13
C TYR A 178 -8.67 -15.12 -2.79
N GLU A 179 -9.48 -14.08 -2.79
CA GLU A 179 -10.09 -13.53 -1.58
C GLU A 179 -10.97 -14.57 -0.88
N GLU A 180 -11.79 -15.31 -1.62
CA GLU A 180 -12.60 -16.42 -1.09
C GLU A 180 -11.70 -17.48 -0.44
N GLY A 181 -10.62 -17.90 -1.10
CA GLY A 181 -9.65 -18.84 -0.53
C GLY A 181 -8.99 -18.30 0.75
N VAL A 182 -8.68 -17.00 0.81
CA VAL A 182 -8.16 -16.38 2.04
C VAL A 182 -9.20 -16.39 3.15
N PHE A 183 -10.46 -16.07 2.85
CA PHE A 183 -11.54 -16.11 3.86
C PHE A 183 -11.77 -17.50 4.43
N GLU A 184 -11.59 -18.55 3.63
CA GLU A 184 -11.66 -19.94 4.11
C GLU A 184 -10.58 -20.27 5.17
N LEU A 185 -9.44 -19.54 5.20
CA LEU A 185 -8.42 -19.74 6.24
C LEU A 185 -8.89 -19.32 7.65
N PHE A 186 -9.95 -18.51 7.73
CA PHE A 186 -10.44 -17.95 8.99
C PHE A 186 -11.74 -18.58 9.47
N ASN A 187 -12.28 -19.53 8.72
CA ASN A 187 -13.47 -20.32 9.08
C ASN A 187 -13.07 -21.70 9.59
#